data_3649c9d4b6fbb59183e1ae009a18cea4
#
_entry.id   3649c9d4b6fbb59183e1ae009a18cea4
#
_cell.length_a   1.000
_cell.length_b   1.000
_cell.length_c   1.000
_cell.angle_alpha   90.00
_cell.angle_beta   90.00
_cell.angle_gamma   90.00
#
_symmetry.space_group_name_H-M   'P 1'
#
loop_
_entity.id
_entity.type
_entity.pdbx_description
1 polymer ?
#
loop_
_entity_poly.entity_id
_entity_poly.type
_entity_poly.pdbx_seq_one_letter_code
_entity_poly.pdbx_strand_id
1 'polypeptide(L)'
;MAHRILVPTDFSPSAEAALAHAVSLADRFGAPLHLLHVVHQTNTDLYGLGTAEAHTDRLREEAEASARAQLAELAPERASQEVHTAVAQDPDGSVAGAIEEYVLDSEIDLVVMGTHGRRGLGRLVLGSVANRLVRREVVPVLTVRRGENGATPPVAYDNVLAPIDFSDHSKTALRRSKEVASRCGATQHLLFVAETRVQPTFSDTGIPGVSVVEMDPEIVANAEEALDELNASVGGPGVPTACHVEAGGVAQTIVDVADAREADLIVMATRGLTGIDRFVLGGNTERVLRTAPCPVLAVPASVDGAPNA
;
A
#
# COMPACT_ATOMS: atom_id res chain seq x y z
N MET A 1 13.46 -3.31 8.15
CA MET A 1 12.55 -2.88 9.26
C MET A 1 12.14 -1.45 8.98
N ALA A 2 10.94 -1.04 9.34
CA ALA A 2 10.61 0.39 9.27
C ALA A 2 11.33 1.09 10.44
N HIS A 3 12.25 2.00 10.12
CA HIS A 3 12.97 2.83 11.09
C HIS A 3 12.38 4.23 11.16
N ARG A 4 11.68 4.67 10.11
CA ARG A 4 10.98 5.97 10.03
C ARG A 4 9.72 5.81 9.18
N ILE A 5 8.59 6.24 9.72
CA ILE A 5 7.28 6.13 9.07
C ILE A 5 6.79 7.51 8.69
N LEU A 6 6.39 7.72 7.45
CA LEU A 6 5.81 8.95 6.94
C LEU A 6 4.31 8.82 6.73
N VAL A 7 3.56 9.80 7.20
CA VAL A 7 2.14 10.01 6.88
C VAL A 7 1.99 11.32 6.12
N PRO A 8 1.87 11.30 4.80
CA PRO A 8 1.42 12.45 4.06
C PRO A 8 -0.06 12.71 4.36
N THR A 9 -0.39 13.94 4.73
CA THR A 9 -1.77 14.30 5.09
C THR A 9 -2.27 15.49 4.29
N ASP A 10 -3.50 15.40 3.82
CA ASP A 10 -4.29 16.51 3.31
C ASP A 10 -5.40 16.92 4.30
N PHE A 11 -5.31 16.44 5.54
CA PHE A 11 -6.30 16.62 6.61
C PHE A 11 -7.68 16.05 6.25
N SER A 12 -7.73 15.11 5.33
CA SER A 12 -8.96 14.37 5.02
C SER A 12 -9.19 13.25 6.03
N PRO A 13 -10.44 12.81 6.20
CA PRO A 13 -10.73 11.66 7.04
C PRO A 13 -10.03 10.36 6.60
N SER A 14 -9.61 10.25 5.33
CA SER A 14 -8.81 9.12 4.86
C SER A 14 -7.36 9.21 5.33
N ALA A 15 -6.80 10.42 5.41
CA ALA A 15 -5.48 10.65 5.98
C ALA A 15 -5.47 10.42 7.50
N GLU A 16 -6.56 10.75 8.21
CA GLU A 16 -6.72 10.44 9.64
C GLU A 16 -6.77 8.91 9.88
N ALA A 17 -7.49 8.17 9.03
CA ALA A 17 -7.48 6.71 9.11
C ALA A 17 -6.07 6.13 8.90
N ALA A 18 -5.32 6.66 7.92
CA ALA A 18 -3.93 6.27 7.67
C ALA A 18 -3.03 6.59 8.89
N LEU A 19 -3.23 7.74 9.53
CA LEU A 19 -2.48 8.12 10.73
C LEU A 19 -2.70 7.12 11.87
N ALA A 20 -3.93 6.65 12.10
CA ALA A 20 -4.20 5.65 13.13
C ALA A 20 -3.40 4.36 12.92
N HIS A 21 -3.33 3.87 11.66
CA HIS A 21 -2.51 2.72 11.31
C HIS A 21 -1.01 3.00 11.47
N ALA A 22 -0.56 4.19 11.06
CA ALA A 22 0.84 4.59 11.19
C ALA A 22 1.31 4.66 12.65
N VAL A 23 0.49 5.20 13.55
CA VAL A 23 0.77 5.24 15.00
C VAL A 23 0.91 3.82 15.56
N SER A 24 -0.03 2.92 15.24
CA SER A 24 0.04 1.53 15.68
C SER A 24 1.31 0.82 15.19
N LEU A 25 1.70 1.04 13.93
CA LEU A 25 2.94 0.48 13.39
C LEU A 25 4.18 1.13 14.02
N ALA A 26 4.19 2.46 14.20
CA ALA A 26 5.27 3.18 14.86
C ALA A 26 5.55 2.62 16.25
N ASP A 27 4.51 2.39 17.05
CA ASP A 27 4.62 1.81 18.39
C ASP A 27 5.17 0.38 18.36
N ARG A 28 4.69 -0.46 17.43
CA ARG A 28 5.13 -1.87 17.31
C ARG A 28 6.56 -2.01 16.79
N PHE A 29 6.98 -1.11 15.90
CA PHE A 29 8.33 -1.12 15.32
C PHE A 29 9.33 -0.30 16.10
N GLY A 30 8.90 0.56 17.04
CA GLY A 30 9.75 1.51 17.74
C GLY A 30 10.30 2.60 16.81
N ALA A 31 9.49 3.02 15.83
CA ALA A 31 9.90 3.92 14.75
C ALA A 31 9.35 5.34 14.97
N PRO A 32 10.14 6.41 14.78
CA PRO A 32 9.62 7.77 14.76
C PRO A 32 8.62 7.97 13.62
N LEU A 33 7.66 8.86 13.88
CA LEU A 33 6.57 9.18 12.97
C LEU A 33 6.79 10.57 12.36
N HIS A 34 6.70 10.68 11.05
CA HIS A 34 6.75 11.93 10.32
C HIS A 34 5.36 12.25 9.77
N LEU A 35 4.83 13.45 10.07
CA LEU A 35 3.62 13.99 9.49
C LEU A 35 3.98 15.08 8.48
N LEU A 36 3.62 14.91 7.23
CA LEU A 36 3.94 15.83 6.15
C LEU A 36 2.68 16.38 5.51
N HIS A 37 2.56 17.71 5.46
CA HIS A 37 1.60 18.37 4.58
C HIS A 37 2.32 19.05 3.42
N VAL A 38 1.82 18.88 2.21
CA VAL A 38 2.34 19.56 1.02
C VAL A 38 1.41 20.70 0.64
N VAL A 39 1.93 21.93 0.70
CA VAL A 39 1.20 23.14 0.28
C VAL A 39 1.32 23.26 -1.23
N HIS A 40 0.18 23.20 -1.89
CA HIS A 40 0.12 23.34 -3.35
C HIS A 40 0.32 24.81 -3.74
N GLN A 41 1.31 25.08 -4.59
CA GLN A 41 1.49 26.41 -5.18
C GLN A 41 0.37 26.66 -6.20
N THR A 42 -0.56 27.53 -5.85
CA THR A 42 -1.51 28.07 -6.82
C THR A 42 -0.74 29.01 -7.75
N ASN A 43 -0.48 28.57 -8.96
CA ASN A 43 0.12 29.42 -9.98
C ASN A 43 -0.92 30.49 -10.40
N THR A 44 -0.91 31.64 -9.72
CA THR A 44 -1.84 32.76 -9.98
C THR A 44 -1.58 33.43 -11.32
N ASP A 45 -0.44 33.14 -11.97
CA ASP A 45 -0.11 33.62 -13.31
C ASP A 45 -0.96 33.01 -14.45
N LEU A 46 -1.73 31.95 -14.18
CA LEU A 46 -2.57 31.30 -15.19
C LEU A 46 -3.62 32.23 -15.84
N TYR A 47 -3.86 33.38 -15.24
CA TYR A 47 -4.83 34.37 -15.75
C TYR A 47 -4.21 35.66 -16.21
N GLY A 48 -2.86 35.81 -16.22
CA GLY A 48 -2.19 37.03 -16.70
C GLY A 48 -2.54 38.31 -15.91
N LEU A 49 -3.06 38.16 -14.68
CA LEU A 49 -3.55 39.24 -13.86
C LEU A 49 -2.46 39.89 -12.99
N GLY A 50 -1.17 39.52 -13.19
CA GLY A 50 -0.05 40.18 -12.54
C GLY A 50 -0.27 40.50 -11.06
N THR A 51 -0.67 39.49 -10.25
CA THR A 51 -0.74 39.69 -8.80
C THR A 51 0.68 39.91 -8.32
N ALA A 52 0.92 41.02 -7.65
CA ALA A 52 2.25 41.38 -7.17
C ALA A 52 2.85 40.20 -6.38
N GLU A 53 4.11 39.85 -6.65
CA GLU A 53 4.86 38.77 -5.98
C GLU A 53 4.66 38.77 -4.45
N ALA A 54 4.66 39.98 -3.86
CA ALA A 54 4.39 40.18 -2.43
C ALA A 54 3.01 39.66 -1.94
N HIS A 55 1.99 39.63 -2.80
CA HIS A 55 0.68 39.06 -2.42
C HIS A 55 0.71 37.54 -2.45
N THR A 56 1.40 36.96 -3.41
CA THR A 56 1.57 35.51 -3.53
C THR A 56 2.40 34.96 -2.37
N ASP A 57 3.48 35.64 -1.99
CA ASP A 57 4.33 35.27 -0.85
C ASP A 57 3.55 35.29 0.47
N ARG A 58 2.76 36.34 0.69
CA ARG A 58 1.91 36.42 1.89
C ARG A 58 0.87 35.30 1.98
N LEU A 59 0.18 34.99 0.89
CA LEU A 59 -0.77 33.88 0.85
C LEU A 59 -0.09 32.53 1.12
N ARG A 60 1.14 32.36 0.63
CA ARG A 60 1.94 31.18 0.89
C ARG A 60 2.31 31.06 2.36
N GLU A 61 2.80 32.13 2.98
CA GLU A 61 3.15 32.17 4.40
C GLU A 61 1.92 31.86 5.28
N GLU A 62 0.76 32.42 4.96
CA GLU A 62 -0.50 32.16 5.64
C GLU A 62 -0.94 30.69 5.50
N ALA A 63 -0.79 30.10 4.30
CA ALA A 63 -1.10 28.68 4.06
C ALA A 63 -0.15 27.73 4.83
N GLU A 64 1.16 28.04 4.85
CA GLU A 64 2.11 27.26 5.63
C GLU A 64 1.88 27.39 7.14
N ALA A 65 1.58 28.58 7.63
CA ALA A 65 1.28 28.79 9.05
C ALA A 65 0.02 28.02 9.47
N SER A 66 -1.02 28.06 8.62
CA SER A 66 -2.22 27.27 8.82
C SER A 66 -1.96 25.75 8.80
N ALA A 67 -1.14 25.28 7.87
CA ALA A 67 -0.76 23.87 7.78
C ALA A 67 0.04 23.41 9.02
N ARG A 68 0.99 24.23 9.49
CA ARG A 68 1.74 23.93 10.72
C ARG A 68 0.83 23.84 11.94
N ALA A 69 -0.14 24.75 12.07
CA ALA A 69 -1.12 24.70 13.16
C ALA A 69 -1.97 23.42 13.11
N GLN A 70 -2.48 23.05 11.95
CA GLN A 70 -3.25 21.83 11.76
C GLN A 70 -2.42 20.55 12.01
N LEU A 71 -1.14 20.53 11.59
CA LEU A 71 -0.25 19.41 11.87
C LEU A 71 0.02 19.27 13.39
N ALA A 72 0.19 20.38 14.09
CA ALA A 72 0.39 20.36 15.54
C ALA A 72 -0.85 19.84 16.29
N GLU A 73 -2.06 20.16 15.79
CA GLU A 73 -3.32 19.66 16.34
C GLU A 73 -3.55 18.17 16.00
N LEU A 74 -3.10 17.74 14.82
CA LEU A 74 -3.22 16.35 14.36
C LEU A 74 -2.19 15.43 15.02
N ALA A 75 -1.05 15.96 15.48
CA ALA A 75 0.02 15.17 16.08
C ALA A 75 -0.51 14.41 17.31
N PRO A 76 -0.37 13.07 17.34
CA PRO A 76 -0.96 12.26 18.40
C PRO A 76 -0.26 12.52 19.75
N GLU A 77 -1.02 13.02 20.73
CA GLU A 77 -0.52 13.27 22.09
C GLU A 77 -0.03 12.01 22.83
N ARG A 78 -0.46 10.84 22.38
CA ARG A 78 -0.17 9.51 22.98
C ARG A 78 0.74 8.63 22.16
N ALA A 79 1.42 9.19 21.15
CA ALA A 79 2.44 8.41 20.44
C ALA A 79 3.56 8.05 21.41
N SER A 80 3.93 6.77 21.50
CA SER A 80 5.07 6.30 22.31
C SER A 80 6.40 6.67 21.67
N GLN A 81 6.36 7.08 20.39
CA GLN A 81 7.51 7.42 19.56
C GLN A 81 7.58 8.92 19.28
N GLU A 82 8.77 9.38 18.88
CA GLU A 82 8.97 10.76 18.46
C GLU A 82 8.12 11.09 17.23
N VAL A 83 7.47 12.27 17.23
CA VAL A 83 6.63 12.76 16.15
C VAL A 83 7.25 14.02 15.56
N HIS A 84 7.60 13.97 14.27
CA HIS A 84 8.09 15.10 13.50
C HIS A 84 6.98 15.64 12.60
N THR A 85 6.79 16.95 12.58
CA THR A 85 5.84 17.61 11.68
C THR A 85 6.59 18.46 10.65
N ALA A 86 6.23 18.36 9.39
CA ALA A 86 6.84 19.12 8.30
C ALA A 86 5.80 19.65 7.31
N VAL A 87 6.10 20.80 6.74
CA VAL A 87 5.37 21.38 5.62
C VAL A 87 6.32 21.49 4.44
N ALA A 88 6.00 20.85 3.33
CA ALA A 88 6.72 20.95 2.06
C ALA A 88 5.93 21.78 1.05
N GLN A 89 6.63 22.23 0.02
CA GLN A 89 6.04 22.91 -1.14
C GLN A 89 6.15 21.99 -2.36
N ASP A 90 5.27 22.18 -3.33
CA ASP A 90 5.32 21.48 -4.62
C ASP A 90 5.66 22.49 -5.76
N PRO A 91 6.90 22.89 -5.93
CA PRO A 91 7.29 23.91 -6.90
C PRO A 91 6.88 23.54 -8.34
N ASP A 92 6.83 22.25 -8.63
CA ASP A 92 6.49 21.71 -9.96
C ASP A 92 5.01 21.30 -10.10
N GLY A 93 4.16 21.63 -9.12
CA GLY A 93 2.76 21.22 -9.09
C GLY A 93 2.57 19.71 -8.85
N SER A 94 3.56 19.04 -8.24
CA SER A 94 3.55 17.59 -8.00
C SER A 94 3.66 17.26 -6.52
N VAL A 95 2.53 17.16 -5.84
CA VAL A 95 2.46 16.71 -4.44
C VAL A 95 3.22 15.38 -4.23
N ALA A 96 3.09 14.43 -5.16
CA ALA A 96 3.82 13.16 -5.07
C ALA A 96 5.34 13.36 -5.18
N GLY A 97 5.81 14.30 -6.01
CA GLY A 97 7.22 14.64 -6.13
C GLY A 97 7.79 15.22 -4.83
N ALA A 98 7.08 16.16 -4.20
CA ALA A 98 7.47 16.72 -2.91
C ALA A 98 7.51 15.65 -1.79
N ILE A 99 6.60 14.68 -1.81
CA ILE A 99 6.63 13.54 -0.87
C ILE A 99 7.84 12.65 -1.15
N GLU A 100 8.15 12.35 -2.42
CA GLU A 100 9.33 11.54 -2.81
C GLU A 100 10.63 12.20 -2.35
N GLU A 101 10.77 13.51 -2.55
CA GLU A 101 11.93 14.27 -2.08
C GLU A 101 12.07 14.18 -0.56
N TYR A 102 10.98 14.39 0.18
CA TYR A 102 10.98 14.25 1.64
C TYR A 102 11.33 12.83 2.10
N VAL A 103 10.84 11.80 1.40
CA VAL A 103 11.16 10.39 1.67
C VAL A 103 12.65 10.14 1.59
N LEU A 104 13.31 10.67 0.55
CA LEU A 104 14.75 10.50 0.33
C LEU A 104 15.58 11.30 1.36
N ASP A 105 15.23 12.57 1.58
CA ASP A 105 15.97 13.47 2.46
C ASP A 105 15.88 13.07 3.93
N SER A 106 14.73 12.53 4.35
CA SER A 106 14.47 12.11 5.73
C SER A 106 14.69 10.61 5.96
N GLU A 107 15.21 9.88 4.97
CA GLU A 107 15.46 8.42 5.01
C GLU A 107 14.24 7.65 5.52
N ILE A 108 13.08 7.92 4.94
CA ILE A 108 11.82 7.24 5.28
C ILE A 108 11.83 5.81 4.74
N ASP A 109 11.38 4.85 5.55
CA ASP A 109 11.33 3.43 5.17
C ASP A 109 9.93 2.91 4.83
N LEU A 110 8.90 3.66 5.25
CA LEU A 110 7.51 3.31 5.02
C LEU A 110 6.66 4.56 4.88
N VAL A 111 5.86 4.63 3.82
CA VAL A 111 4.80 5.63 3.69
C VAL A 111 3.47 4.99 4.02
N VAL A 112 2.68 5.62 4.90
CA VAL A 112 1.31 5.20 5.24
C VAL A 112 0.35 6.30 4.81
N MET A 113 -0.58 6.00 3.92
CA MET A 113 -1.45 7.03 3.36
C MET A 113 -2.85 6.53 3.03
N GLY A 114 -3.80 7.45 3.03
CA GLY A 114 -5.17 7.18 2.58
C GLY A 114 -5.23 6.95 1.06
N THR A 115 -6.16 6.10 0.63
CA THR A 115 -6.39 5.86 -0.81
C THR A 115 -7.13 7.00 -1.51
N HIS A 116 -7.78 7.90 -0.78
CA HIS A 116 -8.56 9.01 -1.32
C HIS A 116 -8.24 10.28 -0.52
N GLY A 117 -8.14 11.42 -1.22
CA GLY A 117 -8.01 12.73 -0.60
C GLY A 117 -9.35 13.46 -0.55
N ARG A 118 -9.32 14.80 -0.29
CA ARG A 118 -10.49 15.69 -0.17
C ARG A 118 -11.48 15.63 -1.34
N ARG A 119 -11.03 15.23 -2.54
CA ARG A 119 -11.85 15.20 -3.77
C ARG A 119 -12.34 13.79 -4.14
N GLY A 120 -12.26 12.83 -3.23
CA GLY A 120 -12.58 11.41 -3.48
C GLY A 120 -13.93 11.18 -4.12
N LEU A 121 -13.96 11.08 -5.43
CA LEU A 121 -15.11 10.74 -6.23
C LEU A 121 -15.06 9.24 -6.55
N GLY A 122 -15.83 8.45 -5.77
CA GLY A 122 -16.09 7.05 -6.11
C GLY A 122 -15.27 6.01 -5.34
N ARG A 123 -15.91 4.90 -5.02
CA ARG A 123 -15.47 3.83 -4.14
C ARG A 123 -14.34 2.93 -4.69
N LEU A 124 -13.96 3.08 -5.97
CA LEU A 124 -13.07 2.17 -6.69
C LEU A 124 -11.86 2.86 -7.34
N VAL A 125 -11.47 4.06 -6.86
CA VAL A 125 -10.36 4.81 -7.45
C VAL A 125 -9.23 4.93 -6.44
N LEU A 126 -8.04 4.45 -6.78
CA LEU A 126 -6.82 4.78 -6.04
C LEU A 126 -6.45 6.24 -6.36
N GLY A 127 -6.27 7.07 -5.32
CA GLY A 127 -5.93 8.49 -5.48
C GLY A 127 -4.65 8.70 -6.31
N SER A 128 -4.59 9.81 -7.04
CA SER A 128 -3.46 10.10 -7.95
C SER A 128 -2.11 10.11 -7.26
N VAL A 129 -2.04 10.65 -6.03
CA VAL A 129 -0.80 10.71 -5.23
C VAL A 129 -0.40 9.29 -4.80
N ALA A 130 -1.34 8.51 -4.22
CA ALA A 130 -1.07 7.13 -3.81
C ALA A 130 -0.62 6.25 -4.99
N ASN A 131 -1.34 6.33 -6.12
CA ASN A 131 -0.97 5.59 -7.33
C ASN A 131 0.43 5.96 -7.82
N ARG A 132 0.78 7.26 -7.80
CA ARG A 132 2.09 7.72 -8.24
C ARG A 132 3.20 7.24 -7.32
N LEU A 133 3.03 7.32 -5.98
CA LEU A 133 4.02 6.85 -5.02
C LEU A 133 4.26 5.35 -5.12
N VAL A 134 3.18 4.54 -5.22
CA VAL A 134 3.30 3.08 -5.40
C VAL A 134 4.03 2.74 -6.71
N ARG A 135 3.77 3.46 -7.80
CA ARG A 135 4.45 3.25 -9.10
C ARG A 135 5.93 3.67 -9.12
N ARG A 136 6.31 4.64 -8.30
CA ARG A 136 7.69 5.11 -8.20
C ARG A 136 8.60 4.14 -7.46
N GLU A 137 8.01 3.27 -6.64
CA GLU A 137 8.75 2.20 -5.94
C GLU A 137 9.95 2.66 -5.12
N VAL A 138 9.90 3.88 -4.57
CA VAL A 138 11.00 4.41 -3.75
C VAL A 138 11.08 3.69 -2.40
N VAL A 139 9.93 3.50 -1.74
CA VAL A 139 9.79 2.80 -0.47
C VAL A 139 8.45 2.03 -0.44
N PRO A 140 8.28 1.07 0.48
CA PRO A 140 6.98 0.44 0.72
C PRO A 140 5.89 1.48 1.02
N VAL A 141 4.70 1.26 0.48
CA VAL A 141 3.54 2.13 0.69
C VAL A 141 2.39 1.32 1.25
N LEU A 142 1.98 1.64 2.48
CA LEU A 142 0.75 1.12 3.08
C LEU A 142 -0.41 2.04 2.70
N THR A 143 -1.34 1.52 1.94
CA THR A 143 -2.57 2.24 1.58
C THR A 143 -3.70 1.82 2.51
N VAL A 144 -4.34 2.82 3.11
CA VAL A 144 -5.47 2.63 4.03
C VAL A 144 -6.73 3.15 3.39
N ARG A 145 -7.75 2.28 3.32
CA ARG A 145 -9.06 2.62 2.77
C ARG A 145 -10.07 2.80 3.91
N ARG A 146 -10.89 3.84 3.84
CA ARG A 146 -12.05 3.93 4.75
C ARG A 146 -13.13 2.94 4.36
N GLY A 147 -13.77 2.35 5.36
CA GLY A 147 -14.91 1.47 5.17
C GLY A 147 -16.10 2.17 4.45
N GLU A 148 -17.04 1.39 3.96
CA GLU A 148 -18.17 1.87 3.13
C GLU A 148 -19.04 2.92 3.83
N ASN A 149 -19.16 2.85 5.14
CA ASN A 149 -19.93 3.79 5.97
C ASN A 149 -19.07 4.95 6.51
N GLY A 150 -17.89 5.18 5.95
CA GLY A 150 -16.95 6.17 6.45
C GLY A 150 -16.26 5.76 7.75
N ALA A 151 -16.42 4.52 8.20
CA ALA A 151 -15.74 4.01 9.38
C ALA A 151 -14.22 3.89 9.12
N THR A 152 -13.44 4.23 10.14
CA THR A 152 -12.01 3.92 10.13
C THR A 152 -11.86 2.41 10.29
N PRO A 153 -11.06 1.72 9.44
CA PRO A 153 -10.80 0.30 9.62
C PRO A 153 -10.22 0.04 11.02
N PRO A 154 -10.53 -1.10 11.64
CA PRO A 154 -9.90 -1.47 12.89
C PRO A 154 -8.38 -1.53 12.71
N VAL A 155 -7.64 -1.01 13.68
CA VAL A 155 -6.17 -1.04 13.65
C VAL A 155 -5.72 -2.33 14.35
N ALA A 156 -6.08 -3.47 13.76
CA ALA A 156 -5.61 -4.79 14.13
C ALA A 156 -4.71 -5.33 13.00
N TYR A 157 -3.84 -6.25 13.34
CA TYR A 157 -2.98 -6.96 12.40
C TYR A 157 -2.80 -8.39 12.93
N ASP A 158 -3.92 -9.12 13.07
CA ASP A 158 -3.93 -10.48 13.60
C ASP A 158 -3.80 -11.52 12.47
N ASN A 159 -4.28 -11.16 11.26
CA ASN A 159 -4.22 -11.99 10.06
C ASN A 159 -3.58 -11.21 8.90
N VAL A 160 -2.38 -11.63 8.49
CA VAL A 160 -1.62 -11.00 7.40
C VAL A 160 -1.63 -11.91 6.17
N LEU A 161 -2.27 -11.50 5.09
CA LEU A 161 -2.30 -12.24 3.81
C LEU A 161 -1.14 -11.82 2.92
N ALA A 162 -0.36 -12.77 2.43
CA ALA A 162 0.73 -12.59 1.49
C ALA A 162 0.49 -13.40 0.20
N PRO A 163 -0.01 -12.79 -0.87
CA PRO A 163 -0.10 -13.43 -2.18
C PRO A 163 1.29 -13.69 -2.76
N ILE A 164 1.50 -14.91 -3.24
CA ILE A 164 2.78 -15.41 -3.75
C ILE A 164 2.61 -15.90 -5.19
N ASP A 165 3.50 -15.46 -6.06
CA ASP A 165 3.62 -15.92 -7.45
C ASP A 165 4.99 -16.55 -7.75
N PHE A 166 5.78 -16.83 -6.70
CA PHE A 166 7.13 -17.39 -6.75
C PHE A 166 8.17 -16.48 -7.42
N SER A 167 7.85 -15.26 -7.82
CA SER A 167 8.82 -14.27 -8.31
C SER A 167 9.75 -13.79 -7.18
N ASP A 168 10.91 -13.23 -7.53
CA ASP A 168 11.79 -12.62 -6.54
C ASP A 168 11.15 -11.41 -5.86
N HIS A 169 10.23 -10.75 -6.54
CA HIS A 169 9.43 -9.66 -5.98
C HIS A 169 8.50 -10.17 -4.88
N SER A 170 7.81 -11.28 -5.13
CA SER A 170 6.94 -11.88 -4.10
C SER A 170 7.73 -12.44 -2.91
N LYS A 171 8.96 -12.91 -3.10
CA LYS A 171 9.87 -13.30 -2.00
C LYS A 171 10.24 -12.08 -1.12
N THR A 172 10.44 -10.91 -1.72
CA THR A 172 10.68 -9.67 -0.98
C THR A 172 9.44 -9.25 -0.17
N ALA A 173 8.25 -9.33 -0.78
CA ALA A 173 7.00 -9.08 -0.08
C ALA A 173 6.76 -10.09 1.06
N LEU A 174 7.08 -11.39 0.86
CA LEU A 174 7.02 -12.42 1.88
C LEU A 174 7.90 -12.09 3.08
N ARG A 175 9.13 -11.64 2.86
CA ARG A 175 10.03 -11.22 3.95
C ARG A 175 9.43 -10.08 4.76
N ARG A 176 8.84 -9.08 4.09
CA ARG A 176 8.14 -7.97 4.76
C ARG A 176 6.89 -8.42 5.50
N SER A 177 6.13 -9.37 4.95
CA SER A 177 4.98 -9.98 5.62
C SER A 177 5.38 -10.66 6.93
N LYS A 178 6.46 -11.44 6.93
CA LYS A 178 7.01 -12.06 8.16
C LYS A 178 7.42 -11.04 9.21
N GLU A 179 8.08 -9.95 8.80
CA GLU A 179 8.48 -8.87 9.71
C GLU A 179 7.26 -8.24 10.39
N VAL A 180 6.22 -7.92 9.61
CA VAL A 180 4.98 -7.34 10.16
C VAL A 180 4.27 -8.34 11.05
N ALA A 181 4.06 -9.57 10.58
CA ALA A 181 3.39 -10.61 11.35
C ALA A 181 4.10 -10.87 12.69
N SER A 182 5.43 -10.95 12.70
CA SER A 182 6.21 -11.13 13.93
C SER A 182 6.06 -9.98 14.92
N ARG A 183 6.08 -8.73 14.43
CA ARG A 183 5.93 -7.54 15.30
C ARG A 183 4.53 -7.37 15.84
N CYS A 184 3.54 -7.87 15.11
CA CYS A 184 2.13 -7.79 15.50
C CYS A 184 1.65 -9.03 16.26
N GLY A 185 2.42 -10.12 16.29
CA GLY A 185 1.97 -11.40 16.83
C GLY A 185 0.91 -12.08 15.96
N ALA A 186 0.91 -11.77 14.66
CA ALA A 186 -0.09 -12.18 13.71
C ALA A 186 0.14 -13.59 13.15
N THR A 187 -0.93 -14.19 12.65
CA THR A 187 -0.86 -15.35 11.75
C THR A 187 -0.63 -14.88 10.33
N GLN A 188 0.33 -15.50 9.64
CA GLN A 188 0.59 -15.27 8.24
C GLN A 188 -0.19 -16.27 7.38
N HIS A 189 -0.87 -15.78 6.34
CA HIS A 189 -1.54 -16.56 5.33
C HIS A 189 -0.83 -16.40 4.00
N LEU A 190 -0.20 -17.46 3.49
CA LEU A 190 0.40 -17.46 2.16
C LEU A 190 -0.64 -17.93 1.16
N LEU A 191 -0.82 -17.21 0.07
CA LEU A 191 -1.80 -17.54 -0.95
C LEU A 191 -1.13 -17.66 -2.32
N PHE A 192 -1.20 -18.83 -2.92
CA PHE A 192 -0.94 -19.02 -4.34
C PHE A 192 -2.26 -19.11 -5.10
N VAL A 193 -2.39 -18.33 -6.19
CA VAL A 193 -3.57 -18.39 -7.06
C VAL A 193 -3.17 -18.98 -8.39
N ALA A 194 -3.67 -20.17 -8.69
CA ALA A 194 -3.54 -20.79 -10.01
C ALA A 194 -4.53 -20.13 -10.98
N GLU A 195 -4.00 -19.44 -12.01
CA GLU A 195 -4.85 -18.84 -13.03
C GLU A 195 -5.60 -19.92 -13.82
N THR A 196 -6.91 -19.98 -13.63
CA THR A 196 -7.76 -20.79 -14.50
C THR A 196 -8.02 -20.05 -15.79
N ARG A 197 -7.47 -20.55 -16.89
CA ARG A 197 -7.90 -20.13 -18.22
C ARG A 197 -9.27 -20.74 -18.48
N VAL A 198 -10.30 -19.92 -18.50
CA VAL A 198 -11.63 -20.32 -18.95
C VAL A 198 -11.53 -20.75 -20.41
N GLN A 199 -11.58 -22.04 -20.67
CA GLN A 199 -11.74 -22.54 -22.05
C GLN A 199 -13.24 -22.60 -22.36
N PRO A 200 -13.70 -21.88 -23.40
CA PRO A 200 -15.07 -22.06 -23.86
C PRO A 200 -15.21 -23.50 -24.36
N THR A 201 -16.03 -24.26 -23.69
CA THR A 201 -16.45 -25.58 -24.20
C THR A 201 -17.74 -25.41 -24.93
N PHE A 202 -17.81 -25.97 -26.16
CA PHE A 202 -19.06 -26.08 -26.88
C PHE A 202 -19.63 -27.47 -26.59
N SER A 203 -20.85 -27.53 -26.05
CA SER A 203 -21.58 -28.78 -25.99
C SER A 203 -21.89 -29.26 -27.41
N ASP A 204 -22.11 -30.58 -27.60
CA ASP A 204 -22.54 -31.14 -28.88
C ASP A 204 -23.83 -30.50 -29.44
N THR A 205 -24.55 -29.76 -28.60
CA THR A 205 -25.76 -28.99 -28.96
C THR A 205 -25.45 -27.55 -29.34
N GLY A 206 -24.17 -27.13 -29.42
CA GLY A 206 -23.75 -25.77 -29.82
C GLY A 206 -23.99 -24.67 -28.78
N ILE A 207 -24.39 -25.03 -27.54
CA ILE A 207 -24.57 -24.08 -26.47
C ILE A 207 -23.21 -23.81 -25.80
N PRO A 208 -22.79 -22.54 -25.71
CA PRO A 208 -21.55 -22.21 -25.00
C PRO A 208 -21.66 -22.64 -23.51
N GLY A 209 -20.82 -23.56 -23.10
CA GLY A 209 -20.66 -23.95 -21.71
C GLY A 209 -19.38 -23.39 -21.13
N VAL A 210 -19.36 -23.10 -19.84
CA VAL A 210 -18.15 -22.76 -19.09
C VAL A 210 -17.78 -23.99 -18.26
N SER A 211 -16.66 -24.64 -18.56
CA SER A 211 -16.12 -25.66 -17.68
C SER A 211 -15.29 -24.97 -16.60
N VAL A 212 -15.70 -25.10 -15.36
CA VAL A 212 -14.82 -24.85 -14.21
C VAL A 212 -13.89 -26.07 -14.15
N VAL A 213 -12.63 -25.90 -14.44
CA VAL A 213 -11.63 -26.94 -14.27
C VAL A 213 -11.32 -26.99 -12.77
N GLU A 214 -11.79 -28.01 -12.08
CA GLU A 214 -11.32 -28.30 -10.73
C GLU A 214 -9.82 -28.54 -10.79
N MET A 215 -9.07 -27.91 -9.86
CA MET A 215 -7.65 -28.18 -9.76
C MET A 215 -7.41 -29.62 -9.34
N ASP A 216 -6.44 -30.25 -10.00
CA ASP A 216 -5.98 -31.57 -9.61
C ASP A 216 -5.46 -31.52 -8.15
N PRO A 217 -5.93 -32.38 -7.24
CA PRO A 217 -5.45 -32.42 -5.85
C PRO A 217 -3.92 -32.56 -5.72
N GLU A 218 -3.26 -33.20 -6.69
CA GLU A 218 -1.81 -33.33 -6.73
C GLU A 218 -1.15 -31.99 -7.02
N ILE A 219 -1.73 -31.15 -7.89
CA ILE A 219 -1.24 -29.80 -8.16
C ILE A 219 -1.39 -28.92 -6.91
N VAL A 220 -2.50 -29.04 -6.18
CA VAL A 220 -2.71 -28.29 -4.93
C VAL A 220 -1.65 -28.69 -3.90
N ALA A 221 -1.46 -29.98 -3.65
CA ALA A 221 -0.48 -30.46 -2.68
C ALA A 221 0.95 -30.04 -3.02
N ASN A 222 1.34 -30.11 -4.29
CA ASN A 222 2.65 -29.65 -4.75
C ASN A 222 2.84 -28.13 -4.58
N ALA A 223 1.79 -27.35 -4.78
CA ALA A 223 1.85 -25.90 -4.59
C ALA A 223 1.92 -25.52 -3.10
N GLU A 224 1.21 -26.24 -2.22
CA GLU A 224 1.32 -26.04 -0.78
C GLU A 224 2.74 -26.38 -0.26
N GLU A 225 3.32 -27.51 -0.70
CA GLU A 225 4.69 -27.88 -0.36
C GLU A 225 5.70 -26.80 -0.87
N ALA A 226 5.51 -26.31 -2.09
CA ALA A 226 6.35 -25.23 -2.64
C ALA A 226 6.22 -23.91 -1.85
N LEU A 227 5.04 -23.57 -1.34
CA LEU A 227 4.85 -22.42 -0.46
C LEU A 227 5.58 -22.59 0.87
N ASP A 228 5.51 -23.77 1.48
CA ASP A 228 6.20 -24.09 2.74
C ASP A 228 7.74 -24.05 2.56
N GLU A 229 8.25 -24.64 1.49
CA GLU A 229 9.67 -24.57 1.14
C GLU A 229 10.13 -23.12 0.91
N LEU A 230 9.35 -22.33 0.16
CA LEU A 230 9.61 -20.92 -0.06
C LEU A 230 9.63 -20.16 1.27
N ASN A 231 8.62 -20.38 2.11
CA ASN A 231 8.54 -19.75 3.43
C ASN A 231 9.76 -20.06 4.30
N ALA A 232 10.23 -21.31 4.28
CA ALA A 232 11.43 -21.70 5.00
C ALA A 232 12.72 -21.05 4.41
N SER A 233 12.80 -20.94 3.07
CA SER A 233 13.99 -20.47 2.35
C SER A 233 14.19 -18.95 2.45
N VAL A 234 13.12 -18.16 2.52
CA VAL A 234 13.19 -16.69 2.49
C VAL A 234 13.86 -16.09 3.74
N GLY A 235 13.98 -16.88 4.83
CA GLY A 235 14.52 -16.37 6.10
C GLY A 235 13.56 -15.40 6.80
N GLY A 236 14.08 -14.72 7.85
CA GLY A 236 13.28 -13.82 8.68
C GLY A 236 12.76 -14.50 9.95
N PRO A 237 11.92 -13.81 10.75
CA PRO A 237 11.38 -14.37 11.97
C PRO A 237 10.42 -15.54 11.67
N GLY A 238 10.41 -16.55 12.53
CA GLY A 238 9.38 -17.58 12.51
C GLY A 238 8.05 -17.02 12.98
N VAL A 239 7.00 -17.21 12.19
CA VAL A 239 5.63 -16.79 12.51
C VAL A 239 4.67 -17.93 12.24
N PRO A 240 3.52 -18.04 12.96
CA PRO A 240 2.48 -18.96 12.60
C PRO A 240 2.06 -18.73 11.15
N THR A 241 2.12 -19.76 10.32
CA THR A 241 1.86 -19.65 8.88
C THR A 241 0.87 -20.72 8.43
N ALA A 242 -0.09 -20.33 7.59
CA ALA A 242 -1.01 -21.22 6.89
C ALA A 242 -0.88 -20.99 5.39
N CYS A 243 -0.74 -22.07 4.62
CA CYS A 243 -0.68 -22.03 3.17
C CYS A 243 -2.06 -22.27 2.55
N HIS A 244 -2.36 -21.56 1.46
CA HIS A 244 -3.60 -21.65 0.72
C HIS A 244 -3.30 -21.68 -0.78
N VAL A 245 -4.00 -22.56 -1.48
CA VAL A 245 -3.93 -22.68 -2.94
C VAL A 245 -5.36 -22.58 -3.48
N GLU A 246 -5.58 -21.57 -4.31
CA GLU A 246 -6.90 -21.28 -4.87
C GLU A 246 -6.83 -21.18 -6.39
N ALA A 247 -7.95 -21.44 -7.06
CA ALA A 247 -8.04 -21.30 -8.51
C ALA A 247 -8.92 -20.12 -8.88
N GLY A 248 -8.50 -19.31 -9.84
CA GLY A 248 -9.34 -18.19 -10.29
C GLY A 248 -8.60 -17.05 -10.93
N GLY A 249 -9.27 -15.91 -11.01
CA GLY A 249 -8.65 -14.65 -11.43
C GLY A 249 -7.88 -14.03 -10.27
N VAL A 250 -6.56 -13.90 -10.40
CA VAL A 250 -5.62 -13.57 -9.31
C VAL A 250 -6.11 -12.45 -8.39
N ALA A 251 -6.41 -11.27 -8.93
CA ALA A 251 -6.79 -10.13 -8.10
C ALA A 251 -8.12 -10.34 -7.35
N GLN A 252 -9.10 -10.98 -7.99
CA GLN A 252 -10.40 -11.25 -7.36
C GLN A 252 -10.24 -12.30 -6.26
N THR A 253 -9.54 -13.40 -6.53
CA THR A 253 -9.29 -14.47 -5.54
C THR A 253 -8.52 -13.93 -4.33
N ILE A 254 -7.53 -13.04 -4.51
CA ILE A 254 -6.85 -12.40 -3.37
C ILE A 254 -7.84 -11.64 -2.49
N VAL A 255 -8.76 -10.89 -3.08
CA VAL A 255 -9.77 -10.11 -2.34
C VAL A 255 -10.75 -11.02 -1.63
N ASP A 256 -11.23 -12.06 -2.30
CA ASP A 256 -12.19 -13.02 -1.73
C ASP A 256 -11.57 -13.82 -0.56
N VAL A 257 -10.31 -14.23 -0.69
CA VAL A 257 -9.58 -14.91 0.40
C VAL A 257 -9.29 -13.94 1.55
N ALA A 258 -8.96 -12.68 1.26
CA ALA A 258 -8.76 -11.67 2.30
C ALA A 258 -10.03 -11.47 3.13
N ASP A 259 -11.19 -11.43 2.50
CA ASP A 259 -12.48 -11.32 3.18
C ASP A 259 -12.80 -12.61 3.97
N ALA A 260 -12.67 -13.79 3.33
CA ALA A 260 -12.96 -15.08 3.94
C ALA A 260 -12.05 -15.45 5.13
N ARG A 261 -10.83 -14.94 5.15
CA ARG A 261 -9.85 -15.14 6.24
C ARG A 261 -9.80 -13.97 7.22
N GLU A 262 -10.70 -13.01 7.07
CA GLU A 262 -10.73 -11.81 7.92
C GLU A 262 -9.34 -11.14 7.97
N ALA A 263 -8.67 -11.03 6.82
CA ALA A 263 -7.34 -10.46 6.75
C ALA A 263 -7.37 -8.97 7.12
N ASP A 264 -6.50 -8.60 8.04
CA ASP A 264 -6.34 -7.22 8.50
C ASP A 264 -5.34 -6.43 7.66
N LEU A 265 -4.50 -7.16 6.91
CA LEU A 265 -3.47 -6.59 6.03
C LEU A 265 -3.18 -7.55 4.87
N ILE A 266 -3.11 -7.00 3.67
CA ILE A 266 -2.49 -7.69 2.53
C ILE A 266 -1.09 -7.13 2.34
N VAL A 267 -0.07 -7.99 2.22
CA VAL A 267 1.31 -7.62 1.89
C VAL A 267 1.67 -8.22 0.54
N MET A 268 1.87 -7.39 -0.47
CA MET A 268 2.13 -7.88 -1.82
C MET A 268 3.16 -7.05 -2.56
N ALA A 269 3.85 -7.65 -3.50
CA ALA A 269 4.78 -6.95 -4.37
C ALA A 269 4.05 -6.01 -5.35
N THR A 270 4.70 -4.91 -5.72
CA THR A 270 4.18 -4.00 -6.74
C THR A 270 4.18 -4.62 -8.14
N ARG A 271 4.99 -5.67 -8.35
CA ARG A 271 5.15 -6.42 -9.61
C ARG A 271 5.12 -7.91 -9.35
N GLY A 272 4.72 -8.67 -10.37
CA GLY A 272 4.80 -10.13 -10.40
C GLY A 272 5.72 -10.63 -11.53
N LEU A 273 5.58 -11.91 -11.88
CA LEU A 273 6.39 -12.61 -12.89
C LEU A 273 6.45 -11.93 -14.28
N THR A 274 5.44 -11.15 -14.66
CA THR A 274 5.33 -10.52 -15.98
C THR A 274 5.79 -9.06 -16.03
N GLY A 275 6.23 -8.50 -14.91
CA GLY A 275 6.60 -7.09 -14.80
C GLY A 275 7.94 -6.77 -15.45
N ILE A 276 7.95 -6.38 -16.73
CA ILE A 276 9.17 -6.12 -17.53
C ILE A 276 9.62 -4.65 -17.43
N ASP A 277 8.74 -3.70 -17.14
CA ASP A 277 9.06 -2.27 -17.14
C ASP A 277 9.10 -1.64 -15.74
N ARG A 278 10.15 -0.86 -15.47
CA ARG A 278 10.47 -0.23 -14.16
C ARG A 278 9.41 0.73 -13.61
N PHE A 279 8.39 1.12 -14.37
CA PHE A 279 7.39 2.10 -13.93
C PHE A 279 5.94 1.60 -14.10
N VAL A 280 5.76 0.31 -14.34
CA VAL A 280 4.43 -0.27 -14.55
C VAL A 280 4.02 -1.07 -13.31
N LEU A 281 3.02 -0.57 -12.60
CA LEU A 281 2.37 -1.31 -11.52
C LEU A 281 1.68 -2.54 -12.11
N GLY A 282 1.85 -3.70 -11.48
CA GLY A 282 1.20 -4.93 -11.91
C GLY A 282 -0.33 -4.79 -11.90
N GLY A 283 -0.99 -5.27 -12.95
CA GLY A 283 -2.44 -5.14 -13.08
C GLY A 283 -3.22 -5.77 -11.92
N ASN A 284 -2.73 -6.89 -11.38
CA ASN A 284 -3.32 -7.53 -10.20
C ASN A 284 -3.12 -6.66 -8.94
N THR A 285 -1.93 -6.10 -8.75
CA THR A 285 -1.63 -5.22 -7.61
C THR A 285 -2.48 -3.96 -7.66
N GLU A 286 -2.60 -3.31 -8.83
CA GLU A 286 -3.46 -2.14 -8.97
C GLU A 286 -4.92 -2.47 -8.64
N ARG A 287 -5.41 -3.63 -9.09
CA ARG A 287 -6.77 -4.06 -8.82
C ARG A 287 -7.00 -4.35 -7.34
N VAL A 288 -6.07 -5.05 -6.67
CA VAL A 288 -6.15 -5.32 -5.22
C VAL A 288 -6.13 -4.02 -4.43
N LEU A 289 -5.21 -3.09 -4.71
CA LEU A 289 -5.16 -1.77 -4.07
C LEU A 289 -6.49 -0.99 -4.16
N ARG A 290 -7.27 -1.23 -5.22
CA ARG A 290 -8.57 -0.58 -5.44
C ARG A 290 -9.74 -1.30 -4.78
N THR A 291 -9.67 -2.61 -4.56
CA THR A 291 -10.83 -3.43 -4.18
C THR A 291 -10.68 -4.18 -2.87
N ALA A 292 -9.47 -4.22 -2.29
CA ALA A 292 -9.21 -4.93 -1.05
C ALA A 292 -10.13 -4.48 0.11
N PRO A 293 -10.61 -5.41 0.96
CA PRO A 293 -11.42 -5.10 2.12
C PRO A 293 -10.63 -4.49 3.27
N CYS A 294 -9.30 -4.69 3.28
CA CYS A 294 -8.37 -4.25 4.32
C CYS A 294 -7.23 -3.40 3.74
N PRO A 295 -6.38 -2.79 4.59
CA PRO A 295 -5.15 -2.12 4.15
C PRO A 295 -4.24 -3.01 3.31
N VAL A 296 -3.52 -2.38 2.36
CA VAL A 296 -2.59 -3.08 1.47
C VAL A 296 -1.21 -2.45 1.55
N LEU A 297 -0.21 -3.24 1.93
CA LEU A 297 1.20 -2.87 1.90
C LEU A 297 1.78 -3.29 0.55
N ALA A 298 2.00 -2.31 -0.32
CA ALA A 298 2.68 -2.50 -1.59
C ALA A 298 4.20 -2.42 -1.39
N VAL A 299 4.90 -3.51 -1.69
CA VAL A 299 6.34 -3.66 -1.47
C VAL A 299 7.07 -3.53 -2.80
N PRO A 300 7.97 -2.55 -2.96
CA PRO A 300 8.80 -2.40 -4.15
C PRO A 300 9.70 -3.60 -4.41
N ALA A 301 10.06 -3.78 -5.67
CA ALA A 301 10.99 -4.83 -6.10
C ALA A 301 12.40 -4.68 -5.50
N SER A 302 12.82 -3.45 -5.22
CA SER A 302 14.18 -3.08 -4.78
C SER A 302 14.17 -2.49 -3.37
N VAL A 303 13.91 -3.31 -2.34
CA VAL A 303 13.95 -2.83 -0.94
C VAL A 303 15.29 -3.16 -0.25
N ASP A 304 16.18 -3.88 -0.89
CA ASP A 304 17.53 -4.13 -0.38
C ASP A 304 18.48 -3.02 -0.87
N GLY A 305 18.37 -1.85 -0.24
CA GLY A 305 19.35 -0.79 -0.01
C GLY A 305 20.56 -0.60 -0.96
N ALA A 306 20.39 -0.74 -2.28
CA ALA A 306 21.38 -0.27 -3.23
C ALA A 306 20.66 0.58 -4.30
N PRO A 307 21.03 1.87 -4.47
CA PRO A 307 20.63 2.58 -5.66
C PRO A 307 21.27 1.89 -6.85
N ASN A 308 20.48 1.24 -7.69
CA ASN A 308 20.97 0.78 -8.96
C ASN A 308 21.40 2.00 -9.79
N ALA A 309 22.72 2.03 -10.08
CA ALA A 309 23.39 2.98 -10.95
C ALA A 309 22.82 2.99 -12.37
#